data_e2bd434c6c4a95485a0a146335ade67b
#
_entry.id   e2bd434c6c4a95485a0a146335ade67b
#
_cell.length_a   1.000
_cell.length_b   1.000
_cell.length_c   1.000
_cell.angle_alpha   90.00
_cell.angle_beta   90.00
_cell.angle_gamma   90.00
#
_symmetry.space_group_name_H-M   'P 1'
#
loop_
_entity.id
_entity.type
_entity.pdbx_description
1 polymer ?
#
loop_
_entity_poly.entity_id
_entity_poly.type
_entity_poly.pdbx_seq_one_letter_code
_entity_poly.pdbx_strand_id
1 'polypeptide(L)'
;RSPQGTGPIRLRSGAEPWWVDLRPFPLGPDRRLQIEVMVPESDLLGGLAHLRLGIGLVMAVALGLGMVYSVLLARRYSRPLAALVGESERISRGDLEGGPPSPSSIREVHRLTEAHERMRGSLKTLLKLERDLQVARRIQQDTLPERIPAVPGFDIDAWNEPAEQTGGDTYDVIGCRRVPGESGPRIVATDAERAVLLLADASGHGIGPALSVTQVRAMLRMAVRVGEDLPAIVRHLNAQLCADLTEGRFIAAWVGLLDARARTLTSFSCGQGPLLYYRATAGACVTLETDTVPLGCLDDLAVVPRDPIRMEPGDVFAVLSDGVIDSESATGERFGTRRVIDVVTAGRGASAAELTAALRRALAVFTGGAAPADDRTVVFIRCG
;
A
#
# COMPACT_ATOMS: atom_id res chain seq x y z
N ARG A 1 98.58 5.19 -41.59
CA ARG A 1 97.60 6.19 -41.10
C ARG A 1 96.91 5.55 -39.91
N SER A 2 97.26 5.95 -38.71
CA SER A 2 96.56 5.56 -37.48
C SER A 2 95.19 6.11 -37.42
N PRO A 3 94.12 5.39 -37.16
CA PRO A 3 92.84 5.95 -36.89
C PRO A 3 92.91 6.49 -35.41
N GLN A 4 92.88 7.79 -35.32
CA GLN A 4 92.51 8.51 -34.09
C GLN A 4 90.99 8.37 -33.88
N GLY A 5 90.67 7.42 -33.05
CA GLY A 5 89.28 7.19 -32.69
C GLY A 5 89.21 6.15 -31.61
N THR A 6 89.45 6.63 -30.41
CA THR A 6 89.85 5.82 -29.27
C THR A 6 88.65 5.50 -28.38
N GLY A 7 88.15 4.34 -28.63
CA GLY A 7 87.34 3.63 -27.65
C GLY A 7 87.58 2.15 -27.77
N PRO A 8 87.27 1.37 -26.72
CA PRO A 8 87.51 -0.08 -26.77
C PRO A 8 86.67 -0.69 -27.95
N ILE A 9 87.37 -1.50 -28.76
CA ILE A 9 86.79 -2.15 -29.92
C ILE A 9 86.40 -3.58 -29.54
N ARG A 10 85.19 -3.96 -29.90
CA ARG A 10 84.71 -5.35 -29.67
C ARG A 10 85.13 -6.22 -30.82
N LEU A 11 86.01 -7.17 -30.55
CA LEU A 11 86.49 -8.14 -31.53
C LEU A 11 86.04 -9.56 -31.15
N ARG A 12 85.71 -10.36 -32.15
CA ARG A 12 85.29 -11.74 -31.94
C ARG A 12 86.48 -12.68 -32.35
N SER A 13 87.05 -13.33 -31.38
CA SER A 13 88.10 -14.32 -31.63
C SER A 13 87.63 -15.68 -31.08
N GLY A 14 87.29 -16.61 -31.97
CA GLY A 14 86.68 -17.88 -31.61
C GLY A 14 85.21 -17.74 -31.17
N ALA A 15 84.80 -18.42 -30.11
CA ALA A 15 83.45 -18.43 -29.59
C ALA A 15 83.11 -17.25 -28.65
N GLU A 16 84.16 -16.54 -28.18
CA GLU A 16 83.98 -15.44 -27.20
C GLU A 16 84.33 -14.10 -27.79
N PRO A 17 83.49 -13.04 -27.52
CA PRO A 17 83.85 -11.67 -27.84
C PRO A 17 84.84 -11.11 -26.81
N TRP A 18 85.79 -10.31 -27.33
CA TRP A 18 86.81 -9.64 -26.54
C TRP A 18 86.71 -8.14 -26.74
N TRP A 19 86.93 -7.40 -25.66
CA TRP A 19 87.06 -5.94 -25.71
C TRP A 19 88.55 -5.61 -25.75
N VAL A 20 89.04 -4.91 -26.79
CA VAL A 20 90.43 -4.55 -27.00
C VAL A 20 90.56 -3.04 -26.98
N ASP A 21 91.44 -2.52 -26.12
CA ASP A 21 91.79 -1.12 -26.05
C ASP A 21 93.27 -0.95 -26.36
N LEU A 22 93.59 -0.17 -27.36
CA LEU A 22 94.94 0.09 -27.86
C LEU A 22 95.35 1.49 -27.45
N ARG A 23 96.34 1.62 -26.54
CA ARG A 23 96.84 2.90 -26.11
C ARG A 23 98.35 3.05 -26.51
N PRO A 24 98.63 4.11 -27.31
CA PRO A 24 100.03 4.43 -27.59
C PRO A 24 100.67 5.08 -26.36
N PHE A 25 101.82 4.56 -25.95
CA PHE A 25 102.65 5.09 -24.87
C PHE A 25 103.98 5.61 -25.44
N PRO A 26 104.24 6.95 -25.37
CA PRO A 26 105.51 7.51 -25.93
C PRO A 26 106.69 7.17 -25.03
N LEU A 27 107.69 6.56 -25.65
CA LEU A 27 108.97 6.17 -24.99
C LEU A 27 110.13 7.13 -25.31
N GLY A 28 109.93 8.14 -26.10
CA GLY A 28 110.87 9.15 -26.56
C GLY A 28 110.44 9.79 -27.88
N PRO A 29 111.32 10.71 -28.47
CA PRO A 29 110.85 11.51 -29.65
C PRO A 29 110.47 10.65 -30.87
N ASP A 30 111.04 9.44 -31.07
CA ASP A 30 110.79 8.60 -32.23
C ASP A 30 110.33 7.15 -31.87
N ARG A 31 110.00 6.86 -30.59
CA ARG A 31 109.63 5.51 -30.17
C ARG A 31 108.26 5.55 -29.48
N ARG A 32 107.35 4.75 -29.97
CA ARG A 32 105.99 4.58 -29.40
C ARG A 32 105.80 3.08 -29.08
N LEU A 33 105.41 2.78 -27.84
CA LEU A 33 104.98 1.47 -27.44
C LEU A 33 103.44 1.43 -27.59
N GLN A 34 102.91 0.39 -28.15
CA GLN A 34 101.48 0.14 -28.16
C GLN A 34 101.09 -0.82 -27.07
N ILE A 35 100.35 -0.38 -26.10
CA ILE A 35 99.81 -1.23 -25.03
C ILE A 35 98.44 -1.71 -25.47
N GLU A 36 98.34 -3.02 -25.62
CA GLU A 36 97.04 -3.65 -25.96
C GLU A 36 96.50 -4.33 -24.68
N VAL A 37 95.34 -3.94 -24.27
CA VAL A 37 94.59 -4.53 -23.15
C VAL A 37 93.43 -5.31 -23.73
N MET A 38 93.47 -6.63 -23.59
CA MET A 38 92.37 -7.51 -24.03
C MET A 38 91.68 -8.08 -22.81
N VAL A 39 90.39 -7.90 -22.78
CA VAL A 39 89.53 -8.43 -21.68
C VAL A 39 88.37 -9.21 -22.29
N PRO A 40 88.18 -10.47 -21.92
CA PRO A 40 87.06 -11.26 -22.42
C PRO A 40 85.73 -10.65 -21.89
N GLU A 41 84.71 -10.62 -22.74
CA GLU A 41 83.39 -10.09 -22.35
C GLU A 41 82.72 -10.86 -21.21
N SER A 42 83.10 -12.17 -21.07
CA SER A 42 82.68 -13.00 -19.94
C SER A 42 83.11 -12.45 -18.57
N ASP A 43 84.32 -11.87 -18.48
CA ASP A 43 84.84 -11.31 -17.22
C ASP A 43 84.24 -9.99 -16.90
N LEU A 44 83.85 -9.23 -17.87
CA LEU A 44 83.11 -7.95 -17.70
C LEU A 44 81.62 -8.12 -17.39
N LEU A 45 80.96 -9.07 -18.09
CA LEU A 45 79.48 -9.21 -18.06
C LEU A 45 79.00 -10.51 -17.40
N GLY A 46 79.95 -11.48 -17.16
CA GLY A 46 79.57 -12.79 -16.61
C GLY A 46 78.82 -12.70 -15.27
N GLY A 47 79.27 -11.83 -14.38
CA GLY A 47 78.59 -11.57 -13.09
C GLY A 47 77.18 -10.90 -13.26
N LEU A 48 77.02 -10.10 -14.32
CA LEU A 48 75.77 -9.44 -14.61
C LEU A 48 74.69 -10.39 -15.21
N ALA A 49 75.13 -11.45 -15.88
CA ALA A 49 74.21 -12.46 -16.41
C ALA A 49 73.49 -13.22 -15.32
N HIS A 50 74.18 -13.66 -14.30
CA HIS A 50 73.55 -14.31 -13.14
C HIS A 50 72.68 -13.37 -12.32
N LEU A 51 73.11 -12.10 -12.19
CA LEU A 51 72.30 -11.08 -11.49
C LEU A 51 71.01 -10.79 -12.24
N ARG A 52 71.02 -10.69 -13.59
CA ARG A 52 69.83 -10.52 -14.42
C ARG A 52 68.84 -11.70 -14.31
N LEU A 53 69.41 -12.94 -14.29
CA LEU A 53 68.55 -14.13 -14.13
C LEU A 53 67.94 -14.17 -12.72
N GLY A 54 68.72 -13.83 -11.69
CA GLY A 54 68.18 -13.71 -10.33
C GLY A 54 67.09 -12.66 -10.16
N ILE A 55 67.31 -11.47 -10.71
CA ILE A 55 66.26 -10.38 -10.71
C ILE A 55 65.06 -10.84 -11.47
N GLY A 56 65.20 -11.45 -12.65
CA GLY A 56 64.11 -11.97 -13.46
C GLY A 56 63.26 -13.01 -12.69
N LEU A 57 63.92 -13.92 -11.98
CA LEU A 57 63.25 -14.93 -11.17
C LEU A 57 62.46 -14.30 -10.01
N VAL A 58 63.08 -13.36 -9.29
CA VAL A 58 62.41 -12.63 -8.18
C VAL A 58 61.20 -11.87 -8.69
N MET A 59 61.34 -11.17 -9.82
CA MET A 59 60.20 -10.47 -10.44
C MET A 59 59.07 -11.42 -10.86
N ALA A 60 59.41 -12.56 -11.48
CA ALA A 60 58.43 -13.57 -11.88
C ALA A 60 57.68 -14.15 -10.66
N VAL A 61 58.41 -14.45 -9.58
CA VAL A 61 57.82 -14.92 -8.31
C VAL A 61 56.91 -13.85 -7.69
N ALA A 62 57.38 -12.58 -7.64
CA ALA A 62 56.58 -11.46 -7.10
C ALA A 62 55.31 -11.23 -7.90
N LEU A 63 55.37 -11.25 -9.25
CA LEU A 63 54.21 -11.16 -10.11
C LEU A 63 53.24 -12.34 -9.92
N GLY A 64 53.76 -13.55 -9.83
CA GLY A 64 52.96 -14.76 -9.56
C GLY A 64 52.22 -14.67 -8.22
N LEU A 65 52.93 -14.28 -7.15
CA LEU A 65 52.33 -14.08 -5.82
C LEU A 65 51.28 -12.95 -5.84
N GLY A 66 51.60 -11.84 -6.51
CA GLY A 66 50.64 -10.71 -6.69
C GLY A 66 49.38 -11.13 -7.43
N MET A 67 49.52 -11.94 -8.50
CA MET A 67 48.38 -12.47 -9.26
C MET A 67 47.52 -13.41 -8.41
N VAL A 68 48.14 -14.34 -7.69
CA VAL A 68 47.44 -15.25 -6.75
C VAL A 68 46.73 -14.45 -5.67
N TYR A 69 47.39 -13.47 -5.07
CA TYR A 69 46.80 -12.59 -4.07
C TYR A 69 45.61 -11.82 -4.62
N SER A 70 45.72 -11.24 -5.82
CA SER A 70 44.63 -10.51 -6.49
C SER A 70 43.42 -11.42 -6.76
N VAL A 71 43.63 -12.65 -7.24
CA VAL A 71 42.55 -13.62 -7.47
C VAL A 71 41.87 -14.02 -6.16
N LEU A 72 42.63 -14.26 -5.10
CA LEU A 72 42.05 -14.57 -3.79
C LEU A 72 41.26 -13.41 -3.23
N LEU A 73 41.76 -12.18 -3.37
CA LEU A 73 41.09 -10.97 -2.94
C LEU A 73 39.78 -10.76 -3.73
N ALA A 74 39.83 -10.88 -5.05
CA ALA A 74 38.67 -10.77 -5.92
C ALA A 74 37.58 -11.79 -5.55
N ARG A 75 37.96 -13.05 -5.32
CA ARG A 75 37.01 -14.09 -4.88
C ARG A 75 36.40 -13.80 -3.52
N ARG A 76 37.18 -13.23 -2.60
CA ARG A 76 36.75 -12.92 -1.23
C ARG A 76 35.73 -11.75 -1.17
N TYR A 77 35.84 -10.76 -2.06
CA TYR A 77 34.95 -9.59 -2.13
C TYR A 77 33.84 -9.75 -3.17
N SER A 78 34.17 -10.17 -4.39
CA SER A 78 33.24 -10.17 -5.51
C SER A 78 32.14 -11.23 -5.38
N ARG A 79 32.44 -12.42 -4.86
CA ARG A 79 31.45 -13.50 -4.74
C ARG A 79 30.31 -13.16 -3.79
N PRO A 80 30.54 -12.67 -2.54
CA PRO A 80 29.44 -12.29 -1.66
C PRO A 80 28.62 -11.14 -2.19
N LEU A 81 29.26 -10.15 -2.83
CA LEU A 81 28.54 -9.03 -3.44
C LEU A 81 27.68 -9.48 -4.62
N ALA A 82 28.19 -10.35 -5.49
CA ALA A 82 27.40 -10.91 -6.59
C ALA A 82 26.21 -11.73 -6.09
N ALA A 83 26.36 -12.46 -4.98
CA ALA A 83 25.27 -13.17 -4.34
C ALA A 83 24.19 -12.21 -3.82
N LEU A 84 24.57 -11.10 -3.18
CA LEU A 84 23.62 -10.07 -2.72
C LEU A 84 22.90 -9.38 -3.88
N VAL A 85 23.58 -9.12 -5.00
CA VAL A 85 22.95 -8.58 -6.20
C VAL A 85 21.90 -9.57 -6.74
N GLY A 86 22.27 -10.84 -6.88
CA GLY A 86 21.33 -11.88 -7.32
C GLY A 86 20.13 -12.03 -6.40
N GLU A 87 20.32 -11.88 -5.09
CA GLU A 87 19.24 -11.91 -4.12
C GLU A 87 18.35 -10.67 -4.19
N SER A 88 18.91 -9.47 -4.37
CA SER A 88 18.17 -8.25 -4.66
C SER A 88 17.29 -8.38 -5.90
N GLU A 89 17.81 -8.99 -6.97
CA GLU A 89 17.02 -9.26 -8.18
C GLU A 89 15.88 -10.24 -7.94
N ARG A 90 16.08 -11.24 -7.10
CA ARG A 90 15.01 -12.17 -6.69
C ARG A 90 13.92 -11.45 -5.90
N ILE A 91 14.31 -10.64 -4.91
CA ILE A 91 13.39 -9.80 -4.14
C ILE A 91 12.57 -8.88 -5.06
N SER A 92 13.22 -8.23 -6.04
CA SER A 92 12.53 -7.34 -6.99
C SER A 92 11.50 -8.07 -7.87
N ARG A 93 11.65 -9.38 -8.07
CA ARG A 93 10.68 -10.25 -8.77
C ARG A 93 9.62 -10.85 -7.84
N GLY A 94 9.62 -10.47 -6.55
CA GLY A 94 8.67 -10.97 -5.56
C GLY A 94 9.06 -12.31 -4.90
N ASP A 95 10.26 -12.86 -5.19
CA ASP A 95 10.77 -14.05 -4.54
C ASP A 95 11.48 -13.67 -3.23
N LEU A 96 10.75 -13.76 -2.12
CA LEU A 96 11.23 -13.47 -0.77
C LEU A 96 11.72 -14.72 -0.01
N GLU A 97 11.62 -15.91 -0.62
CA GLU A 97 12.13 -17.16 -0.05
C GLU A 97 13.63 -17.26 -0.33
N GLY A 98 14.45 -16.52 0.43
CA GLY A 98 15.90 -16.54 0.32
C GLY A 98 16.54 -17.71 1.05
N GLY A 99 17.72 -18.12 0.57
CA GLY A 99 18.60 -19.04 1.30
C GLY A 99 19.28 -18.37 2.50
N PRO A 100 20.01 -19.13 3.33
CA PRO A 100 20.78 -18.56 4.42
C PRO A 100 21.81 -17.55 3.87
N PRO A 101 22.09 -16.47 4.60
CA PRO A 101 23.04 -15.46 4.16
C PRO A 101 24.43 -16.08 3.95
N SER A 102 25.09 -15.72 2.85
CA SER A 102 26.45 -16.18 2.58
C SER A 102 27.38 -15.64 3.64
N PRO A 103 28.07 -16.50 4.42
CA PRO A 103 28.96 -16.04 5.46
C PRO A 103 30.11 -15.28 4.82
N SER A 104 30.36 -14.05 5.25
CA SER A 104 31.52 -13.25 4.85
C SER A 104 32.38 -12.94 6.05
N SER A 105 33.70 -13.17 5.88
CA SER A 105 34.69 -12.79 6.89
C SER A 105 35.06 -11.31 6.85
N ILE A 106 34.45 -10.54 5.95
CA ILE A 106 34.69 -9.11 5.80
C ILE A 106 33.57 -8.38 6.54
N ARG A 107 33.95 -7.56 7.51
CA ARG A 107 33.00 -6.88 8.42
C ARG A 107 31.98 -6.03 7.69
N GLU A 108 32.37 -5.29 6.66
CA GLU A 108 31.51 -4.42 5.84
C GLU A 108 30.50 -5.23 5.03
N VAL A 109 30.96 -6.34 4.43
CA VAL A 109 30.08 -7.24 3.67
C VAL A 109 29.10 -7.95 4.60
N HIS A 110 29.56 -8.37 5.78
CA HIS A 110 28.71 -9.00 6.79
C HIS A 110 27.59 -8.05 7.24
N ARG A 111 27.92 -6.78 7.57
CA ARG A 111 26.93 -5.76 7.93
C ARG A 111 25.93 -5.47 6.81
N LEU A 112 26.41 -5.45 5.55
CA LEU A 112 25.54 -5.29 4.39
C LEU A 112 24.57 -6.46 4.23
N THR A 113 25.07 -7.70 4.41
CA THR A 113 24.24 -8.91 4.38
C THR A 113 23.17 -8.88 5.48
N GLU A 114 23.52 -8.51 6.70
CA GLU A 114 22.55 -8.38 7.81
C GLU A 114 21.50 -7.29 7.53
N ALA A 115 21.89 -6.16 6.95
CA ALA A 115 20.97 -5.10 6.58
C ALA A 115 20.00 -5.56 5.49
N HIS A 116 20.52 -6.30 4.50
CA HIS A 116 19.71 -6.88 3.42
C HIS A 116 18.69 -7.90 3.94
N GLU A 117 19.10 -8.78 4.85
CA GLU A 117 18.22 -9.74 5.50
C GLU A 117 17.11 -9.07 6.33
N ARG A 118 17.44 -8.02 7.08
CA ARG A 118 16.43 -7.24 7.80
C ARG A 118 15.42 -6.60 6.85
N MET A 119 15.89 -6.01 5.75
CA MET A 119 15.04 -5.45 4.71
C MET A 119 14.10 -6.50 4.10
N ARG A 120 14.62 -7.67 3.74
CA ARG A 120 13.85 -8.80 3.22
C ARG A 120 12.78 -9.26 4.21
N GLY A 121 13.15 -9.42 5.47
CA GLY A 121 12.22 -9.79 6.54
C GLY A 121 11.10 -8.78 6.73
N SER A 122 11.43 -7.48 6.70
CA SER A 122 10.44 -6.40 6.78
C SER A 122 9.49 -6.39 5.58
N LEU A 123 10.02 -6.56 4.36
CA LEU A 123 9.20 -6.68 3.14
C LEU A 123 8.25 -7.88 3.18
N LYS A 124 8.73 -9.04 3.64
CA LYS A 124 7.91 -10.24 3.81
C LYS A 124 6.74 -10.00 4.77
N THR A 125 7.02 -9.32 5.88
CA THR A 125 6.00 -8.95 6.88
C THR A 125 4.99 -7.96 6.31
N LEU A 126 5.43 -6.92 5.61
CA LEU A 126 4.55 -5.93 4.98
C LEU A 126 3.65 -6.56 3.91
N LEU A 127 4.18 -7.41 3.02
CA LEU A 127 3.39 -8.08 2.00
C LEU A 127 2.39 -9.09 2.59
N LYS A 128 2.75 -9.74 3.71
CA LYS A 128 1.81 -10.58 4.44
C LYS A 128 0.67 -9.74 5.01
N LEU A 129 1.00 -8.64 5.68
CA LEU A 129 0.01 -7.72 6.25
C LEU A 129 -0.93 -7.17 5.16
N GLU A 130 -0.39 -6.76 4.02
CA GLU A 130 -1.18 -6.29 2.87
C GLU A 130 -2.16 -7.36 2.38
N ARG A 131 -1.72 -8.62 2.26
CA ARG A 131 -2.61 -9.74 1.89
C ARG A 131 -3.71 -9.97 2.92
N ASP A 132 -3.38 -9.93 4.20
CA ASP A 132 -4.34 -10.12 5.28
C ASP A 132 -5.39 -8.99 5.27
N LEU A 133 -4.97 -7.75 5.00
CA LEU A 133 -5.87 -6.60 4.80
C LEU A 133 -6.77 -6.77 3.57
N GLN A 134 -6.24 -7.25 2.44
CA GLN A 134 -7.04 -7.54 1.24
C GLN A 134 -8.11 -8.61 1.50
N VAL A 135 -7.78 -9.63 2.28
CA VAL A 135 -8.75 -10.66 2.70
C VAL A 135 -9.83 -10.04 3.60
N ALA A 136 -9.46 -9.22 4.58
CA ALA A 136 -10.41 -8.53 5.44
C ALA A 136 -11.35 -7.62 4.63
N ARG A 137 -10.81 -6.86 3.68
CA ARG A 137 -11.60 -6.05 2.73
C ARG A 137 -12.63 -6.88 1.97
N ARG A 138 -12.20 -8.00 1.39
CA ARG A 138 -13.12 -8.89 0.66
C ARG A 138 -14.25 -9.40 1.56
N ILE A 139 -13.90 -9.88 2.77
CA ILE A 139 -14.90 -10.34 3.73
C ILE A 139 -15.88 -9.22 4.05
N GLN A 140 -15.43 -7.98 4.29
CA GLN A 140 -16.30 -6.85 4.56
C GLN A 140 -17.20 -6.55 3.35
N GLN A 141 -16.66 -6.49 2.15
CA GLN A 141 -17.44 -6.26 0.92
C GLN A 141 -18.48 -7.34 0.67
N ASP A 142 -18.13 -8.61 0.91
CA ASP A 142 -19.05 -9.74 0.78
C ASP A 142 -20.18 -9.71 1.83
N THR A 143 -20.03 -8.91 2.90
CA THR A 143 -21.11 -8.69 3.87
C THR A 143 -22.12 -7.63 3.39
N LEU A 144 -21.75 -6.68 2.54
CA LEU A 144 -22.67 -5.72 1.98
C LEU A 144 -23.76 -6.43 1.14
N PRO A 145 -24.96 -5.88 1.03
CA PRO A 145 -26.03 -6.53 0.26
C PRO A 145 -25.68 -6.56 -1.23
N GLU A 146 -25.55 -7.77 -1.79
CA GLU A 146 -25.34 -7.95 -3.24
C GLU A 146 -26.52 -7.41 -4.07
N ARG A 147 -27.72 -7.45 -3.51
CA ARG A 147 -28.94 -6.95 -4.12
C ARG A 147 -29.80 -6.27 -3.08
N ILE A 148 -30.28 -5.10 -3.44
CA ILE A 148 -31.28 -4.39 -2.65
C ILE A 148 -32.63 -5.08 -2.85
N PRO A 149 -33.36 -5.43 -1.78
CA PRO A 149 -34.65 -6.07 -1.89
C PRO A 149 -35.69 -5.16 -2.56
N ALA A 150 -36.54 -5.71 -3.42
CA ALA A 150 -37.62 -5.00 -4.00
C ALA A 150 -38.75 -4.74 -2.97
N VAL A 151 -39.02 -3.46 -2.72
CA VAL A 151 -40.10 -2.98 -1.82
C VAL A 151 -41.16 -2.31 -2.67
N PRO A 152 -42.39 -2.85 -2.75
CA PRO A 152 -43.45 -2.25 -3.60
C PRO A 152 -43.69 -0.77 -3.29
N GLY A 153 -43.67 0.06 -4.32
CA GLY A 153 -43.89 1.52 -4.20
C GLY A 153 -42.65 2.31 -3.76
N PHE A 154 -41.52 1.66 -3.65
CA PHE A 154 -40.24 2.32 -3.33
C PHE A 154 -39.12 1.83 -4.24
N ASP A 155 -38.26 2.76 -4.61
CA ASP A 155 -37.02 2.54 -5.33
C ASP A 155 -35.84 2.91 -4.39
N ILE A 156 -34.99 1.97 -4.12
CA ILE A 156 -33.91 2.11 -3.14
C ILE A 156 -32.59 1.80 -3.83
N ASP A 157 -31.60 2.64 -3.64
CA ASP A 157 -30.23 2.39 -4.08
C ASP A 157 -29.25 2.87 -3.03
N ALA A 158 -28.09 2.20 -2.96
CA ALA A 158 -27.05 2.54 -2.01
C ALA A 158 -25.67 2.34 -2.63
N TRP A 159 -24.73 3.14 -2.15
CA TRP A 159 -23.36 3.09 -2.59
C TRP A 159 -22.43 3.29 -1.41
N ASN A 160 -21.33 2.52 -1.39
CA ASN A 160 -20.24 2.63 -0.43
C ASN A 160 -18.90 2.64 -1.18
N GLU A 161 -18.03 3.57 -0.83
CA GLU A 161 -16.65 3.69 -1.34
C GLU A 161 -15.71 3.89 -0.15
N PRO A 162 -14.99 2.84 0.27
CA PRO A 162 -14.03 2.96 1.36
C PRO A 162 -12.82 3.80 0.94
N ALA A 163 -12.30 4.62 1.86
CA ALA A 163 -11.11 5.42 1.68
C ALA A 163 -9.82 4.58 1.71
N GLU A 164 -9.80 3.57 2.56
CA GLU A 164 -8.68 2.65 2.75
C GLU A 164 -8.98 1.23 2.27
N GLN A 165 -8.16 0.27 2.69
CA GLN A 165 -8.37 -1.16 2.40
C GLN A 165 -9.66 -1.70 3.04
N THR A 166 -10.02 -1.20 4.23
CA THR A 166 -11.27 -1.52 4.93
C THR A 166 -11.90 -0.23 5.41
N GLY A 167 -13.23 -0.10 5.32
CA GLY A 167 -13.96 1.10 5.72
C GLY A 167 -14.62 0.99 7.09
N GLY A 168 -14.73 2.12 7.80
CA GLY A 168 -15.55 2.29 8.99
C GLY A 168 -17.04 2.37 8.67
N ASP A 169 -17.39 2.59 7.41
CA ASP A 169 -18.77 2.69 6.94
C ASP A 169 -19.38 1.35 6.55
N THR A 170 -20.67 1.19 6.81
CA THR A 170 -21.46 0.08 6.28
C THR A 170 -22.90 0.52 6.03
N TYR A 171 -23.59 -0.18 5.12
CA TYR A 171 -25.03 -0.09 4.97
C TYR A 171 -25.67 -1.46 4.85
N ASP A 172 -26.97 -1.55 5.12
CA ASP A 172 -27.76 -2.74 4.85
C ASP A 172 -29.21 -2.37 4.49
N VAL A 173 -29.83 -3.20 3.67
CA VAL A 173 -31.25 -3.12 3.34
C VAL A 173 -31.85 -4.51 3.46
N ILE A 174 -32.68 -4.72 4.48
CA ILE A 174 -33.21 -6.02 4.85
C ILE A 174 -34.71 -6.03 4.56
N GLY A 175 -35.09 -6.59 3.41
CA GLY A 175 -36.51 -6.80 3.08
C GLY A 175 -37.10 -7.91 3.93
N CYS A 176 -38.27 -7.67 4.50
CA CYS A 176 -38.96 -8.64 5.32
C CYS A 176 -40.47 -8.70 4.99
N ARG A 177 -41.04 -9.89 5.20
CA ARG A 177 -42.46 -10.17 5.05
C ARG A 177 -42.95 -11.00 6.20
N ARG A 178 -44.15 -10.68 6.71
CA ARG A 178 -44.77 -11.49 7.75
C ARG A 178 -45.34 -12.77 7.16
N VAL A 179 -45.00 -13.89 7.77
CA VAL A 179 -45.51 -15.21 7.37
C VAL A 179 -46.40 -15.73 8.49
N PRO A 180 -47.67 -16.05 8.22
CA PRO A 180 -48.57 -16.60 9.22
C PRO A 180 -47.99 -17.89 9.83
N GLY A 181 -47.96 -17.95 11.18
CA GLY A 181 -47.46 -19.11 11.91
C GLY A 181 -45.96 -19.11 12.20
N GLU A 182 -45.20 -18.13 11.72
CA GLU A 182 -43.79 -17.93 12.10
C GLU A 182 -43.67 -16.91 13.24
N SER A 183 -42.70 -17.10 14.14
CA SER A 183 -42.48 -16.24 15.32
C SER A 183 -41.91 -14.87 14.96
N GLY A 184 -41.29 -14.74 13.77
CA GLY A 184 -40.68 -13.49 13.29
C GLY A 184 -40.87 -13.27 11.79
N PRO A 185 -40.48 -12.12 11.24
CA PRO A 185 -40.58 -11.85 9.82
C PRO A 185 -39.53 -12.67 9.06
N ARG A 186 -39.94 -13.17 7.86
CA ARG A 186 -39.01 -13.82 6.93
C ARG A 186 -38.26 -12.76 6.12
N ILE A 187 -36.93 -12.88 6.06
CA ILE A 187 -36.12 -12.02 5.17
C ILE A 187 -36.32 -12.47 3.73
N VAL A 188 -36.68 -11.54 2.84
CA VAL A 188 -37.00 -11.78 1.44
C VAL A 188 -36.28 -10.77 0.53
N ALA A 189 -35.98 -11.19 -0.70
CA ALA A 189 -35.38 -10.33 -1.71
C ALA A 189 -36.42 -9.62 -2.61
N THR A 190 -37.64 -10.18 -2.69
CA THR A 190 -38.76 -9.64 -3.51
C THR A 190 -40.02 -9.63 -2.69
N ASP A 191 -40.94 -8.76 -3.07
CA ASP A 191 -42.26 -8.60 -2.41
C ASP A 191 -42.15 -8.36 -0.90
N ALA A 192 -41.16 -7.56 -0.51
CA ALA A 192 -40.96 -7.17 0.88
C ALA A 192 -42.11 -6.23 1.31
N GLU A 193 -42.86 -6.62 2.34
CA GLU A 193 -43.90 -5.75 2.93
C GLU A 193 -43.25 -4.59 3.70
N ARG A 194 -42.07 -4.82 4.25
CA ARG A 194 -41.27 -3.86 5.00
C ARG A 194 -39.80 -4.03 4.65
N ALA A 195 -39.02 -2.98 4.84
CA ALA A 195 -37.58 -3.05 4.81
C ALA A 195 -36.98 -2.34 6.03
N VAL A 196 -36.01 -2.98 6.67
CA VAL A 196 -35.16 -2.34 7.66
C VAL A 196 -33.88 -1.91 6.97
N LEU A 197 -33.53 -0.65 7.12
CA LEU A 197 -32.36 -0.03 6.51
C LEU A 197 -31.37 0.40 7.59
N LEU A 198 -30.10 0.34 7.26
CA LEU A 198 -28.98 0.77 8.11
C LEU A 198 -28.02 1.60 7.28
N LEU A 199 -27.52 2.67 7.85
CA LEU A 199 -26.25 3.26 7.50
C LEU A 199 -25.52 3.49 8.83
N ALA A 200 -24.30 3.01 8.95
CA ALA A 200 -23.51 3.13 10.17
C ALA A 200 -22.05 3.44 9.81
N ASP A 201 -21.47 4.30 10.62
CA ASP A 201 -20.10 4.77 10.52
C ASP A 201 -19.43 4.65 11.91
N ALA A 202 -18.33 3.90 11.99
CA ALA A 202 -17.58 3.70 13.23
C ALA A 202 -16.41 4.69 13.31
N SER A 203 -16.29 5.35 14.46
CA SER A 203 -15.22 6.31 14.73
C SER A 203 -13.82 5.77 14.45
N GLY A 204 -13.04 6.49 13.62
CA GLY A 204 -11.69 6.14 13.22
C GLY A 204 -11.63 5.35 11.91
N HIS A 205 -10.46 4.84 11.55
CA HIS A 205 -10.23 4.15 10.27
C HIS A 205 -9.50 2.82 10.45
N GLY A 206 -9.52 2.00 9.41
CA GLY A 206 -8.84 0.72 9.39
C GLY A 206 -9.67 -0.47 9.87
N ILE A 207 -9.00 -1.56 10.27
CA ILE A 207 -9.64 -2.86 10.58
C ILE A 207 -10.59 -2.78 11.79
N GLY A 208 -10.23 -2.03 12.83
CA GLY A 208 -11.05 -1.96 14.05
C GLY A 208 -12.46 -1.45 13.78
N PRO A 209 -12.65 -0.24 13.22
CA PRO A 209 -13.94 0.28 12.77
C PRO A 209 -14.67 -0.67 11.82
N ALA A 210 -13.99 -1.24 10.83
CA ALA A 210 -14.56 -2.21 9.89
C ALA A 210 -15.20 -3.44 10.55
N LEU A 211 -14.56 -3.97 11.59
CA LEU A 211 -15.10 -5.07 12.39
C LEU A 211 -16.32 -4.63 13.21
N SER A 212 -16.26 -3.42 13.81
CA SER A 212 -17.35 -2.89 14.63
C SER A 212 -18.62 -2.67 13.81
N VAL A 213 -18.55 -2.10 12.59
CA VAL A 213 -19.72 -1.95 11.73
C VAL A 213 -20.25 -3.27 11.19
N THR A 214 -19.37 -4.25 10.95
CA THR A 214 -19.78 -5.60 10.58
C THR A 214 -20.57 -6.27 11.74
N GLN A 215 -20.16 -6.04 12.99
CA GLN A 215 -20.87 -6.51 14.18
C GLN A 215 -22.26 -5.87 14.28
N VAL A 216 -22.36 -4.53 14.15
CA VAL A 216 -23.65 -3.82 14.14
C VAL A 216 -24.60 -4.41 13.11
N ARG A 217 -24.12 -4.60 11.88
CA ARG A 217 -24.90 -5.20 10.80
C ARG A 217 -25.40 -6.60 11.14
N ALA A 218 -24.53 -7.46 11.72
CA ALA A 218 -24.92 -8.81 12.11
C ALA A 218 -25.98 -8.80 13.22
N MET A 219 -25.82 -7.96 14.24
CA MET A 219 -26.80 -7.78 15.32
C MET A 219 -28.14 -7.27 14.79
N LEU A 220 -28.14 -6.27 13.88
CA LEU A 220 -29.36 -5.79 13.24
C LEU A 220 -30.10 -6.91 12.53
N ARG A 221 -29.40 -7.70 11.71
CA ARG A 221 -30.03 -8.82 10.97
C ARG A 221 -30.65 -9.86 11.91
N MET A 222 -30.01 -10.12 13.04
CA MET A 222 -30.56 -11.00 14.08
C MET A 222 -31.81 -10.38 14.72
N ALA A 223 -31.78 -9.14 15.14
CA ALA A 223 -32.93 -8.46 15.74
C ALA A 223 -34.13 -8.41 14.79
N VAL A 224 -33.93 -8.15 13.51
CA VAL A 224 -34.98 -8.22 12.48
C VAL A 224 -35.58 -9.62 12.38
N ARG A 225 -34.75 -10.70 12.41
CA ARG A 225 -35.23 -12.09 12.34
C ARG A 225 -36.09 -12.49 13.53
N VAL A 226 -35.76 -12.00 14.73
CA VAL A 226 -36.53 -12.26 15.96
C VAL A 226 -37.82 -11.44 15.98
N GLY A 227 -37.91 -10.41 15.11
CA GLY A 227 -39.14 -9.58 14.99
C GLY A 227 -39.19 -8.41 15.97
N GLU A 228 -38.02 -7.95 16.44
CA GLU A 228 -37.96 -6.78 17.29
C GLU A 228 -38.44 -5.52 16.58
N ASP A 229 -39.01 -4.59 17.34
CA ASP A 229 -39.37 -3.26 16.84
C ASP A 229 -38.15 -2.34 16.74
N LEU A 230 -38.28 -1.25 16.00
CA LEU A 230 -37.15 -0.33 15.76
C LEU A 230 -36.57 0.23 17.08
N PRO A 231 -37.36 0.68 18.08
CA PRO A 231 -36.83 1.12 19.36
C PRO A 231 -36.06 0.03 20.12
N ALA A 232 -36.55 -1.20 20.13
CA ALA A 232 -35.86 -2.32 20.79
C ALA A 232 -34.55 -2.66 20.07
N ILE A 233 -34.56 -2.66 18.74
CA ILE A 233 -33.34 -2.82 17.92
C ILE A 233 -32.27 -1.83 18.35
N VAL A 234 -32.59 -0.52 18.37
CA VAL A 234 -31.62 0.53 18.70
C VAL A 234 -31.10 0.37 20.14
N ARG A 235 -31.99 0.08 21.11
CA ARG A 235 -31.56 -0.17 22.50
C ARG A 235 -30.61 -1.35 22.63
N HIS A 236 -30.93 -2.47 21.96
CA HIS A 236 -30.08 -3.67 22.03
C HIS A 236 -28.73 -3.45 21.36
N LEU A 237 -28.70 -2.76 20.20
CA LEU A 237 -27.44 -2.37 19.54
C LEU A 237 -26.59 -1.50 20.47
N ASN A 238 -27.19 -0.46 21.08
CA ASN A 238 -26.46 0.42 21.99
C ASN A 238 -25.90 -0.31 23.20
N ALA A 239 -26.73 -1.10 23.90
CA ALA A 239 -26.31 -1.84 25.08
C ALA A 239 -25.13 -2.79 24.79
N GLN A 240 -25.18 -3.49 23.65
CA GLN A 240 -24.08 -4.37 23.26
C GLN A 240 -22.82 -3.58 22.89
N LEU A 241 -22.96 -2.46 22.19
CA LEU A 241 -21.81 -1.63 21.80
C LEU A 241 -21.16 -0.94 23.01
N CYS A 242 -21.93 -0.51 24.02
CA CYS A 242 -21.36 -0.01 25.27
C CYS A 242 -20.53 -1.07 26.00
N ALA A 243 -20.92 -2.36 25.88
CA ALA A 243 -20.16 -3.45 26.49
C ALA A 243 -18.91 -3.86 25.70
N ASP A 244 -18.94 -3.73 24.35
CA ASP A 244 -17.90 -4.28 23.47
C ASP A 244 -16.87 -3.23 23.03
N LEU A 245 -17.27 -1.96 22.89
CA LEU A 245 -16.36 -0.91 22.40
C LEU A 245 -15.40 -0.45 23.50
N THR A 246 -14.17 -0.23 23.12
CA THR A 246 -13.20 0.40 24.02
C THR A 246 -13.51 1.87 24.23
N GLU A 247 -13.11 2.41 25.38
CA GLU A 247 -13.32 3.80 25.79
C GLU A 247 -12.93 4.79 24.67
N GLY A 248 -13.83 5.74 24.39
CA GLY A 248 -13.65 6.76 23.34
C GLY A 248 -14.03 6.32 21.91
N ARG A 249 -14.48 5.07 21.70
CA ARG A 249 -15.03 4.63 20.43
C ARG A 249 -16.56 4.65 20.44
N PHE A 250 -17.12 4.99 19.30
CA PHE A 250 -18.57 5.06 19.09
C PHE A 250 -18.92 4.74 17.64
N ILE A 251 -20.20 4.53 17.38
CA ILE A 251 -20.73 4.30 16.03
C ILE A 251 -21.89 5.25 15.77
N ALA A 252 -21.70 6.14 14.81
CA ALA A 252 -22.81 6.91 14.26
C ALA A 252 -23.67 5.97 13.42
N ALA A 253 -24.96 5.91 13.70
CA ALA A 253 -25.86 5.00 13.00
C ALA A 253 -27.23 5.61 12.73
N TRP A 254 -27.75 5.35 11.53
CA TRP A 254 -29.13 5.59 11.18
C TRP A 254 -29.80 4.25 10.92
N VAL A 255 -30.96 4.03 11.54
CA VAL A 255 -31.79 2.85 11.32
C VAL A 255 -33.18 3.29 10.87
N GLY A 256 -33.64 2.79 9.72
CA GLY A 256 -34.93 3.09 9.15
C GLY A 256 -35.81 1.85 9.02
N LEU A 257 -37.11 1.99 9.25
CA LEU A 257 -38.15 1.01 8.96
C LEU A 257 -39.09 1.57 7.88
N LEU A 258 -39.04 0.99 6.71
CA LEU A 258 -39.92 1.33 5.59
C LEU A 258 -41.11 0.37 5.57
N ASP A 259 -42.32 0.87 5.57
CA ASP A 259 -43.55 0.09 5.42
C ASP A 259 -44.19 0.37 4.06
N ALA A 260 -44.19 -0.63 3.18
CA ALA A 260 -44.69 -0.52 1.80
C ALA A 260 -46.20 -0.24 1.74
N ARG A 261 -46.95 -0.82 2.67
CA ARG A 261 -48.43 -0.66 2.66
C ARG A 261 -48.86 0.70 3.16
N ALA A 262 -48.26 1.17 4.26
CA ALA A 262 -48.54 2.49 4.83
C ALA A 262 -47.87 3.63 4.05
N ARG A 263 -46.88 3.34 3.22
CA ARG A 263 -45.95 4.28 2.57
C ARG A 263 -45.30 5.21 3.60
N THR A 264 -44.81 4.63 4.67
CA THR A 264 -44.17 5.39 5.75
C THR A 264 -42.72 4.94 5.97
N LEU A 265 -41.90 5.92 6.32
CA LEU A 265 -40.56 5.71 6.83
C LEU A 265 -40.49 6.15 8.28
N THR A 266 -40.29 5.20 9.20
CA THR A 266 -39.96 5.48 10.60
C THR A 266 -38.46 5.32 10.76
N SER A 267 -37.77 6.29 11.31
CA SER A 267 -36.31 6.18 11.46
C SER A 267 -35.84 6.72 12.78
N PHE A 268 -34.62 6.30 13.16
CA PHE A 268 -33.91 6.77 14.33
C PHE A 268 -32.45 6.99 13.99
N SER A 269 -31.94 8.19 14.27
CA SER A 269 -30.55 8.57 14.03
C SER A 269 -29.80 8.75 15.32
N CYS A 270 -28.76 7.93 15.51
CA CYS A 270 -27.81 7.98 16.62
C CYS A 270 -26.52 8.64 16.11
N GLY A 271 -26.50 9.98 16.05
CA GLY A 271 -25.32 10.73 15.61
C GLY A 271 -25.06 10.72 14.10
N GLN A 272 -25.87 10.00 13.29
CA GLN A 272 -25.68 9.92 11.84
C GLN A 272 -26.41 11.05 11.13
N GLY A 273 -25.68 11.84 10.37
CA GLY A 273 -26.25 12.94 9.57
C GLY A 273 -25.26 13.44 8.51
N PRO A 274 -25.73 14.24 7.56
CA PRO A 274 -27.09 14.81 7.45
C PRO A 274 -28.11 13.82 6.90
N LEU A 275 -29.37 13.96 7.36
CA LEU A 275 -30.53 13.29 6.79
C LEU A 275 -31.28 14.28 5.89
N LEU A 276 -31.50 13.96 4.63
CA LEU A 276 -32.13 14.84 3.67
C LEU A 276 -33.48 14.27 3.23
N TYR A 277 -34.50 15.09 3.31
CA TYR A 277 -35.85 14.73 2.84
C TYR A 277 -36.34 15.73 1.78
N TYR A 278 -36.27 15.30 0.52
CA TYR A 278 -36.87 16.06 -0.58
C TYR A 278 -38.35 15.74 -0.70
N ARG A 279 -39.19 16.77 -0.61
CA ARG A 279 -40.64 16.71 -0.76
C ARG A 279 -41.01 17.14 -2.17
N ALA A 280 -41.50 16.20 -2.97
CA ALA A 280 -41.87 16.47 -4.38
C ALA A 280 -42.96 17.53 -4.52
N THR A 281 -43.98 17.51 -3.65
CA THR A 281 -45.09 18.47 -3.63
C THR A 281 -44.63 19.89 -3.29
N ALA A 282 -43.60 20.05 -2.47
CA ALA A 282 -43.05 21.35 -2.10
C ALA A 282 -41.90 21.79 -3.03
N GLY A 283 -41.34 20.87 -3.81
CA GLY A 283 -40.12 21.11 -4.62
C GLY A 283 -38.91 21.52 -3.79
N ALA A 284 -38.86 21.13 -2.51
CA ALA A 284 -37.87 21.57 -1.55
C ALA A 284 -37.32 20.40 -0.75
N CYS A 285 -36.03 20.50 -0.39
CA CYS A 285 -35.34 19.56 0.47
C CYS A 285 -35.22 20.12 1.90
N VAL A 286 -35.54 19.31 2.89
CA VAL A 286 -35.41 19.61 4.32
C VAL A 286 -34.32 18.77 4.90
N THR A 287 -33.44 19.36 5.69
CA THR A 287 -32.44 18.65 6.49
C THR A 287 -33.07 18.31 7.85
N LEU A 288 -32.97 17.04 8.22
CA LEU A 288 -33.44 16.56 9.54
C LEU A 288 -32.22 16.38 10.45
N GLU A 289 -32.41 16.80 11.69
CA GLU A 289 -31.40 16.65 12.74
C GLU A 289 -31.33 15.19 13.25
N THR A 290 -30.22 14.83 13.88
CA THR A 290 -30.06 13.54 14.57
C THR A 290 -30.97 13.47 15.80
N ASP A 291 -31.37 12.26 16.18
CA ASP A 291 -32.27 12.06 17.34
C ASP A 291 -31.52 12.03 18.68
N THR A 292 -30.28 11.51 18.64
CA THR A 292 -29.47 11.33 19.84
C THR A 292 -27.97 11.25 19.47
N VAL A 293 -27.13 11.06 20.50
CA VAL A 293 -25.70 10.82 20.37
C VAL A 293 -25.41 9.46 19.68
N PRO A 294 -24.21 9.24 19.16
CA PRO A 294 -23.80 7.94 18.58
C PRO A 294 -23.99 6.76 19.53
N LEU A 295 -24.16 5.58 18.96
CA LEU A 295 -24.23 4.32 19.70
C LEU A 295 -22.90 4.02 20.42
N GLY A 296 -22.96 3.46 21.62
CA GLY A 296 -21.80 3.15 22.44
C GLY A 296 -21.28 4.33 23.27
N CYS A 297 -21.89 5.54 23.15
CA CYS A 297 -21.50 6.70 23.96
C CYS A 297 -22.16 6.74 25.35
N LEU A 298 -23.39 6.28 25.48
CA LEU A 298 -24.17 6.32 26.71
C LEU A 298 -24.87 4.99 26.95
N ASP A 299 -24.73 4.44 28.15
CA ASP A 299 -25.39 3.19 28.53
C ASP A 299 -26.92 3.29 28.47
N ASP A 300 -27.48 4.39 28.98
CA ASP A 300 -28.92 4.64 28.98
C ASP A 300 -29.28 5.62 27.85
N LEU A 301 -29.41 5.08 26.63
CA LEU A 301 -29.76 5.83 25.45
C LEU A 301 -31.29 5.99 25.40
N ALA A 302 -31.77 7.25 25.47
CA ALA A 302 -33.18 7.55 25.27
C ALA A 302 -33.57 7.36 23.82
N VAL A 303 -34.35 6.32 23.53
CA VAL A 303 -34.87 6.01 22.18
C VAL A 303 -36.33 6.43 22.10
N VAL A 304 -36.56 7.65 21.61
CA VAL A 304 -37.89 8.18 21.36
C VAL A 304 -38.14 8.26 19.84
N PRO A 305 -38.92 7.33 19.28
CA PRO A 305 -39.16 7.35 17.84
C PRO A 305 -39.85 8.65 17.41
N ARG A 306 -39.47 9.19 16.24
CA ARG A 306 -40.19 10.24 15.58
C ARG A 306 -41.51 9.71 14.97
N ASP A 307 -42.45 10.61 14.72
CA ASP A 307 -43.62 10.26 13.94
C ASP A 307 -43.20 9.73 12.57
N PRO A 308 -43.87 8.68 12.06
CA PRO A 308 -43.57 8.13 10.76
C PRO A 308 -43.75 9.18 9.64
N ILE A 309 -42.73 9.34 8.83
CA ILE A 309 -42.80 10.19 7.65
C ILE A 309 -43.63 9.47 6.58
N ARG A 310 -44.79 10.03 6.25
CA ARG A 310 -45.56 9.53 5.12
C ARG A 310 -44.94 10.08 3.84
N MET A 311 -44.46 9.17 2.99
CA MET A 311 -43.81 9.52 1.72
C MET A 311 -44.85 9.51 0.58
N GLU A 312 -44.80 10.56 -0.21
CA GLU A 312 -45.66 10.71 -1.41
C GLU A 312 -44.86 10.37 -2.69
N PRO A 313 -45.55 10.01 -3.79
CA PRO A 313 -44.86 9.73 -5.04
C PRO A 313 -43.94 10.88 -5.47
N GLY A 314 -42.67 10.56 -5.75
CA GLY A 314 -41.61 11.50 -6.09
C GLY A 314 -40.80 12.03 -4.92
N ASP A 315 -41.18 11.76 -3.66
CA ASP A 315 -40.37 12.09 -2.50
C ASP A 315 -39.09 11.26 -2.46
N VAL A 316 -38.02 11.89 -1.99
CA VAL A 316 -36.69 11.23 -1.85
C VAL A 316 -36.18 11.45 -0.45
N PHE A 317 -35.81 10.37 0.23
CA PHE A 317 -35.09 10.41 1.49
C PHE A 317 -33.64 9.95 1.23
N ALA A 318 -32.67 10.70 1.74
CA ALA A 318 -31.25 10.38 1.60
C ALA A 318 -30.52 10.42 2.94
N VAL A 319 -29.73 9.40 3.17
CA VAL A 319 -28.81 9.31 4.32
C VAL A 319 -27.39 9.21 3.76
N LEU A 320 -26.49 9.98 4.34
CA LEU A 320 -25.10 10.05 3.88
C LEU A 320 -24.15 9.95 5.08
N SER A 321 -22.97 9.36 4.85
CA SER A 321 -21.85 9.53 5.80
C SER A 321 -21.18 10.89 5.61
N ASP A 322 -20.41 11.30 6.60
CA ASP A 322 -19.69 12.58 6.59
C ASP A 322 -18.62 12.64 5.49
N GLY A 323 -17.97 11.53 5.12
CA GLY A 323 -17.02 11.47 4.03
C GLY A 323 -17.58 11.93 2.67
N VAL A 324 -18.91 11.89 2.47
CA VAL A 324 -19.54 12.47 1.27
C VAL A 324 -19.51 14.00 1.32
N ILE A 325 -19.94 14.59 2.44
CA ILE A 325 -20.06 16.06 2.60
C ILE A 325 -18.73 16.72 2.88
N ASP A 326 -17.81 16.04 3.55
CA ASP A 326 -16.48 16.52 3.89
C ASP A 326 -15.45 16.26 2.80
N SER A 327 -15.84 15.63 1.69
CA SER A 327 -14.97 15.47 0.51
C SER A 327 -14.42 16.82 0.06
N GLU A 328 -13.11 16.94 -0.10
CA GLU A 328 -12.45 18.20 -0.41
C GLU A 328 -12.08 18.32 -1.90
N SER A 329 -12.19 19.55 -2.41
CA SER A 329 -11.66 19.94 -3.72
C SER A 329 -10.14 20.14 -3.66
N ALA A 330 -9.48 20.29 -4.81
CA ALA A 330 -8.06 20.65 -4.89
C ALA A 330 -7.69 21.96 -4.16
N THR A 331 -8.68 22.82 -3.87
CA THR A 331 -8.49 24.10 -3.13
C THR A 331 -8.83 24.00 -1.64
N GLY A 332 -9.18 22.79 -1.15
CA GLY A 332 -9.57 22.55 0.24
C GLY A 332 -11.01 22.98 0.57
N GLU A 333 -11.84 23.23 -0.44
CA GLU A 333 -13.27 23.49 -0.24
C GLU A 333 -14.00 22.17 -0.03
N ARG A 334 -14.90 22.10 0.96
CA ARG A 334 -15.73 20.90 1.20
C ARG A 334 -16.91 20.82 0.23
N PHE A 335 -17.29 19.62 -0.13
CA PHE A 335 -18.45 19.36 -1.01
C PHE A 335 -19.74 19.92 -0.41
N GLY A 336 -19.98 19.62 0.84
CA GLY A 336 -21.06 20.18 1.64
C GLY A 336 -22.45 19.67 1.29
N THR A 337 -23.37 19.80 2.22
CA THR A 337 -24.77 19.34 2.10
C THR A 337 -25.50 20.03 0.95
N ARG A 338 -25.17 21.28 0.64
CA ARG A 338 -25.86 22.03 -0.42
C ARG A 338 -25.73 21.38 -1.79
N ARG A 339 -24.53 20.93 -2.17
CA ARG A 339 -24.33 20.26 -3.47
C ARG A 339 -25.09 18.93 -3.56
N VAL A 340 -25.23 18.23 -2.44
CA VAL A 340 -26.09 17.02 -2.39
C VAL A 340 -27.55 17.39 -2.63
N ILE A 341 -28.06 18.44 -1.98
CA ILE A 341 -29.43 18.95 -2.20
C ILE A 341 -29.63 19.35 -3.66
N ASP A 342 -28.65 20.01 -4.27
CA ASP A 342 -28.70 20.40 -5.68
C ASP A 342 -28.80 19.17 -6.60
N VAL A 343 -28.05 18.11 -6.32
CA VAL A 343 -28.11 16.83 -7.06
C VAL A 343 -29.48 16.19 -6.94
N VAL A 344 -30.03 16.10 -5.72
CA VAL A 344 -31.38 15.51 -5.48
C VAL A 344 -32.46 16.33 -6.17
N THR A 345 -32.38 17.64 -6.06
CA THR A 345 -33.39 18.55 -6.66
C THR A 345 -33.35 18.53 -8.18
N ALA A 346 -32.15 18.50 -8.77
CA ALA A 346 -32.00 18.37 -10.22
C ALA A 346 -32.48 17.01 -10.74
N GLY A 347 -32.29 15.94 -9.94
CA GLY A 347 -32.72 14.58 -10.23
C GLY A 347 -34.13 14.21 -9.78
N ARG A 348 -35.03 15.18 -9.58
CA ARG A 348 -36.41 14.96 -9.04
C ARG A 348 -37.26 13.92 -9.76
N GLY A 349 -36.95 13.55 -10.99
CA GLY A 349 -37.64 12.50 -11.75
C GLY A 349 -36.83 11.22 -11.93
N ALA A 350 -35.61 11.23 -11.46
CA ALA A 350 -34.64 10.12 -11.64
C ALA A 350 -34.90 8.98 -10.65
N SER A 351 -34.51 7.77 -11.01
CA SER A 351 -34.48 6.63 -10.10
C SER A 351 -33.43 6.83 -8.98
N ALA A 352 -33.52 6.04 -7.91
CA ALA A 352 -32.53 6.06 -6.83
C ALA A 352 -31.11 5.75 -7.36
N ALA A 353 -31.00 4.80 -8.28
CA ALA A 353 -29.71 4.46 -8.92
C ALA A 353 -29.15 5.61 -9.78
N GLU A 354 -30.01 6.35 -10.48
CA GLU A 354 -29.60 7.53 -11.24
C GLU A 354 -29.16 8.69 -10.33
N LEU A 355 -29.81 8.87 -9.16
CA LEU A 355 -29.38 9.82 -8.13
C LEU A 355 -28.01 9.45 -7.55
N THR A 356 -27.80 8.18 -7.21
CA THR A 356 -26.48 7.68 -6.77
C THR A 356 -25.42 7.96 -7.83
N ALA A 357 -25.69 7.63 -9.08
CA ALA A 357 -24.75 7.87 -10.17
C ALA A 357 -24.48 9.37 -10.40
N ALA A 358 -25.48 10.23 -10.22
CA ALA A 358 -25.33 11.68 -10.32
C ALA A 358 -24.45 12.23 -9.19
N LEU A 359 -24.67 11.79 -7.95
CA LEU A 359 -23.86 12.17 -6.79
C LEU A 359 -22.41 11.74 -6.98
N ARG A 360 -22.18 10.51 -7.39
CA ARG A 360 -20.82 10.01 -7.67
C ARG A 360 -20.07 10.83 -8.73
N ARG A 361 -20.77 11.19 -9.82
CA ARG A 361 -20.20 12.07 -10.85
C ARG A 361 -19.89 13.47 -10.31
N ALA A 362 -20.80 14.04 -9.52
CA ALA A 362 -20.60 15.36 -8.92
C ALA A 362 -19.40 15.38 -7.97
N LEU A 363 -19.24 14.33 -7.14
CA LEU A 363 -18.08 14.15 -6.26
C LEU A 363 -16.80 14.00 -7.07
N ALA A 364 -16.76 13.13 -8.09
CA ALA A 364 -15.58 12.92 -8.92
C ALA A 364 -15.12 14.20 -9.63
N VAL A 365 -16.04 15.00 -10.13
CA VAL A 365 -15.74 16.30 -10.75
C VAL A 365 -15.21 17.29 -9.71
N PHE A 366 -15.84 17.35 -8.55
CA PHE A 366 -15.47 18.29 -7.47
C PHE A 366 -14.11 18.00 -6.88
N THR A 367 -13.78 16.72 -6.63
CA THR A 367 -12.49 16.29 -6.07
C THR A 367 -11.39 16.19 -7.12
N GLY A 368 -11.70 16.38 -8.41
CA GLY A 368 -10.75 16.19 -9.51
C GLY A 368 -10.26 14.75 -9.65
N GLY A 369 -11.04 13.77 -9.16
CA GLY A 369 -10.67 12.35 -9.18
C GLY A 369 -9.66 11.94 -8.10
N ALA A 370 -9.42 12.78 -7.10
CA ALA A 370 -8.60 12.41 -5.94
C ALA A 370 -9.24 11.26 -5.15
N ALA A 371 -8.39 10.40 -4.57
CA ALA A 371 -8.86 9.34 -3.69
C ALA A 371 -9.62 9.94 -2.49
N PRO A 372 -10.68 9.28 -1.99
CA PRO A 372 -11.40 9.75 -0.82
C PRO A 372 -10.50 9.77 0.42
N ALA A 373 -10.63 10.81 1.24
CA ALA A 373 -9.93 10.94 2.52
C ALA A 373 -10.66 10.21 3.64
N ASP A 374 -11.98 10.01 3.48
CA ASP A 374 -12.83 9.26 4.38
C ASP A 374 -13.83 8.42 3.59
N ASP A 375 -14.44 7.42 4.25
CA ASP A 375 -15.40 6.51 3.64
C ASP A 375 -16.64 7.27 3.16
N ARG A 376 -17.11 6.95 1.96
CA ARG A 376 -18.26 7.59 1.35
C ARG A 376 -19.40 6.61 1.22
N THR A 377 -20.47 6.85 1.95
CA THR A 377 -21.67 6.00 1.91
C THR A 377 -22.93 6.83 1.74
N VAL A 378 -23.81 6.37 0.89
CA VAL A 378 -25.13 6.97 0.70
C VAL A 378 -26.19 5.89 0.53
N VAL A 379 -27.39 6.17 1.06
CA VAL A 379 -28.61 5.40 0.82
C VAL A 379 -29.68 6.38 0.33
N PHE A 380 -30.20 6.14 -0.88
CA PHE A 380 -31.35 6.86 -1.41
C PHE A 380 -32.60 5.98 -1.34
N ILE A 381 -33.70 6.55 -0.87
CA ILE A 381 -35.05 5.94 -0.82
C ILE A 381 -35.98 6.87 -1.56
N ARG A 382 -36.52 6.46 -2.70
CA ARG A 382 -37.49 7.22 -3.48
C ARG A 382 -38.84 6.55 -3.39
N CYS A 383 -39.91 7.32 -3.15
CA CYS A 383 -41.26 6.86 -3.27
C CYS A 383 -41.69 6.90 -4.75
N GLY A 384 -42.22 5.78 -5.26
CA GLY A 384 -42.69 5.61 -6.63
C GLY A 384 -44.17 5.91 -6.81
#